data_b81c044e07655ad6fdf2bbde9ba27d1c
#
_entry.id   b81c044e07655ad6fdf2bbde9ba27d1c
#
_cell.length_a   1.000
_cell.length_b   1.000
_cell.length_c   1.000
_cell.angle_alpha   90.00
_cell.angle_beta   90.00
_cell.angle_gamma   90.00
#
_symmetry.space_group_name_H-M   'P 1'
#
loop_
_entity.id
_entity.type
_entity.pdbx_description
1 polymer ?
#
loop_
_entity_poly.entity_id
_entity_poly.type
_entity_poly.pdbx_seq_one_letter_code
_entity_poly.pdbx_strand_id
1 'polypeptide(L)'
;MQKLQIEGATRMIGNRSILKTVTRWMAMATALLAPLAAAAGEITVKGSDTMVILGQRWAEEYMRIHPSATIQVTGGGSGTGISALINGTTEICQASRTMSAAEKEKLRDRYATVGVEIPVARDGLSVYVNASNSLGEITMDQLKLIFTGKVTNWKELGGPDAKIVVYSRENSSGTYVFFKEHVLKNADYTVRAQSMPGTAAVVNAVAKEKFGIGYGGAAYAKGIKLLKVKKDSDSAGIAPDEAHVRDGSYPLSRPLFFYLRNKPTGDVGAFVEWVLSAQGQAIVTKVGYYPLK
;
A
#
# COMPACT_ATOMS: atom_id res chain seq x y z
N MET A 1 64.39 -55.80 66.62
CA MET A 1 64.82 -54.57 67.27
C MET A 1 64.13 -53.39 66.64
N GLN A 2 63.61 -52.50 67.46
CA GLN A 2 63.00 -51.21 67.29
C GLN A 2 61.51 -51.17 66.88
N LYS A 3 60.84 -50.93 67.75
CA LYS A 3 59.86 -50.09 68.47
C LYS A 3 59.06 -49.14 67.59
N LEU A 4 57.77 -49.38 67.80
CA LEU A 4 56.64 -48.50 67.58
C LEU A 4 56.72 -47.08 68.10
N GLN A 5 56.00 -46.21 67.47
CA GLN A 5 55.07 -45.33 68.22
C GLN A 5 53.87 -44.91 67.36
N ILE A 6 52.72 -44.98 68.00
CA ILE A 6 51.41 -44.55 67.50
C ILE A 6 51.17 -43.17 68.07
N GLU A 7 50.76 -42.22 67.20
CA GLU A 7 50.10 -41.03 67.74
C GLU A 7 48.91 -40.71 66.85
N GLY A 8 47.74 -40.67 67.47
CA GLY A 8 46.51 -40.34 66.84
C GLY A 8 46.32 -38.83 66.66
N ALA A 9 45.77 -38.42 65.59
CA ALA A 9 45.20 -37.10 65.44
C ALA A 9 43.84 -37.16 64.78
N THR A 10 42.83 -37.00 65.60
CA THR A 10 41.44 -36.73 65.16
C THR A 10 41.35 -35.42 64.45
N ARG A 11 41.08 -35.43 63.14
CA ARG A 11 40.77 -34.23 62.38
C ARG A 11 39.29 -34.11 62.21
N MET A 12 38.64 -33.18 62.91
CA MET A 12 37.29 -32.68 62.58
C MET A 12 37.38 -31.94 61.20
N ILE A 13 36.74 -32.52 60.23
CA ILE A 13 36.57 -31.83 58.89
C ILE A 13 35.30 -31.01 58.99
N GLY A 14 35.50 -29.72 59.11
CA GLY A 14 34.42 -28.74 59.24
C GLY A 14 33.53 -28.65 58.00
N ASN A 15 32.25 -28.68 58.27
CA ASN A 15 31.09 -28.70 57.36
C ASN A 15 30.84 -27.34 56.71
N ARG A 16 31.91 -26.67 56.18
CA ARG A 16 31.80 -25.33 55.52
C ARG A 16 31.82 -25.33 54.01
N SER A 17 32.14 -26.46 53.37
CA SER A 17 32.21 -26.53 51.89
C SER A 17 30.88 -26.87 51.23
N ILE A 18 29.97 -27.58 51.93
CA ILE A 18 28.67 -27.98 51.35
C ILE A 18 27.70 -26.79 51.23
N LEU A 19 27.77 -25.86 52.19
CA LEU A 19 26.84 -24.71 52.19
C LEU A 19 27.14 -23.68 51.05
N LYS A 20 28.40 -23.57 50.61
CA LYS A 20 28.80 -22.67 49.52
C LYS A 20 28.44 -23.22 48.15
N THR A 21 28.36 -24.52 47.99
CA THR A 21 28.02 -25.16 46.69
C THR A 21 26.50 -25.12 46.44
N VAL A 22 25.68 -25.29 47.46
CA VAL A 22 24.21 -25.22 47.34
C VAL A 22 23.75 -23.79 47.00
N THR A 23 24.36 -22.76 47.63
CA THR A 23 24.00 -21.35 47.34
C THR A 23 24.41 -20.92 45.93
N ARG A 24 25.45 -21.53 45.35
CA ARG A 24 25.90 -21.23 43.98
C ARG A 24 25.00 -21.86 42.88
N TRP A 25 24.36 -22.99 43.17
CA TRP A 25 23.43 -23.65 42.26
C TRP A 25 22.03 -23.01 42.30
N MET A 26 21.61 -22.44 43.43
CA MET A 26 20.34 -21.72 43.54
C MET A 26 20.38 -20.34 42.88
N ALA A 27 21.54 -19.68 42.78
CA ALA A 27 21.70 -18.40 42.07
C ALA A 27 21.78 -18.54 40.52
N MET A 28 22.04 -19.77 40.02
CA MET A 28 22.12 -20.06 38.57
C MET A 28 20.78 -20.50 37.97
N ALA A 29 19.80 -20.87 38.79
CA ALA A 29 18.46 -21.31 38.33
C ALA A 29 17.47 -20.14 38.10
N THR A 30 17.78 -18.94 38.60
CA THR A 30 16.90 -17.75 38.41
C THR A 30 17.22 -16.89 37.20
N ALA A 31 18.25 -17.21 36.41
CA ALA A 31 18.70 -16.42 35.26
C ALA A 31 18.15 -16.88 33.90
N LEU A 32 17.24 -17.87 33.85
CA LEU A 32 16.77 -18.49 32.58
C LEU A 32 15.27 -18.31 32.30
N LEU A 33 14.61 -17.36 32.98
CA LEU A 33 13.27 -16.88 32.57
C LEU A 33 13.38 -15.46 32.02
N ALA A 34 14.30 -15.21 31.04
CA ALA A 34 14.08 -14.14 30.12
C ALA A 34 12.84 -14.54 29.31
N PRO A 35 11.78 -13.69 29.26
CA PRO A 35 10.69 -13.95 28.34
C PRO A 35 11.33 -14.04 26.95
N LEU A 36 11.11 -15.16 26.27
CA LEU A 36 11.33 -15.27 24.84
C LEU A 36 10.37 -14.22 24.25
N ALA A 37 10.82 -12.99 24.06
CA ALA A 37 10.11 -12.04 23.24
C ALA A 37 10.02 -12.74 21.89
N ALA A 38 8.88 -13.30 21.57
CA ALA A 38 8.60 -13.79 20.23
C ALA A 38 8.96 -12.63 19.32
N ALA A 39 9.96 -12.82 18.48
CA ALA A 39 10.32 -11.84 17.48
C ALA A 39 9.05 -11.66 16.63
N ALA A 40 8.39 -10.51 16.78
CA ALA A 40 7.26 -10.19 15.94
C ALA A 40 7.74 -10.28 14.51
N GLY A 41 7.03 -11.05 13.69
CA GLY A 41 7.39 -11.22 12.29
C GLY A 41 7.37 -9.87 11.57
N GLU A 42 8.32 -9.65 10.69
CA GLU A 42 8.31 -8.47 9.83
C GLU A 42 7.18 -8.62 8.79
N ILE A 43 6.30 -7.62 8.71
CA ILE A 43 5.23 -7.58 7.71
C ILE A 43 5.69 -6.72 6.55
N THR A 44 5.82 -7.32 5.37
CA THR A 44 6.10 -6.56 4.15
C THR A 44 4.82 -6.29 3.36
N VAL A 45 4.62 -5.02 3.02
CA VAL A 45 3.51 -4.53 2.18
C VAL A 45 4.09 -3.93 0.92
N LYS A 46 3.74 -4.48 -0.24
CA LYS A 46 4.32 -4.04 -1.52
C LYS A 46 3.25 -3.83 -2.58
N GLY A 47 3.42 -2.82 -3.43
CA GLY A 47 2.57 -2.70 -4.62
C GLY A 47 2.21 -1.29 -5.04
N SER A 48 0.94 -0.96 -5.06
CA SER A 48 0.38 0.26 -5.65
C SER A 48 0.96 1.55 -5.08
N ASP A 49 1.58 2.37 -5.93
CA ASP A 49 2.04 3.72 -5.54
C ASP A 49 0.88 4.64 -5.16
N THR A 50 -0.32 4.40 -5.67
CA THR A 50 -1.53 5.09 -5.21
C THR A 50 -1.71 4.92 -3.70
N MET A 51 -1.41 3.73 -3.17
CA MET A 51 -1.65 3.40 -1.76
C MET A 51 -0.45 3.65 -0.85
N VAL A 52 0.73 4.01 -1.36
CA VAL A 52 1.96 4.11 -0.55
C VAL A 52 1.77 5.05 0.64
N ILE A 53 1.24 6.26 0.43
CA ILE A 53 1.04 7.23 1.53
C ILE A 53 0.05 6.70 2.57
N LEU A 54 -0.98 5.98 2.16
CA LEU A 54 -1.97 5.38 3.05
C LEU A 54 -1.38 4.19 3.81
N GLY A 55 -0.70 3.28 3.09
CA GLY A 55 -0.02 2.13 3.68
C GLY A 55 1.03 2.54 4.70
N GLN A 56 1.84 3.56 4.39
CA GLN A 56 2.83 4.12 5.33
C GLN A 56 2.17 4.70 6.58
N ARG A 57 1.07 5.45 6.45
CA ARG A 57 0.34 5.99 7.60
C ARG A 57 -0.28 4.92 8.47
N TRP A 58 -0.82 3.87 7.87
CA TRP A 58 -1.29 2.70 8.61
C TRP A 58 -0.14 2.01 9.36
N ALA A 59 0.99 1.78 8.68
CA ALA A 59 2.16 1.15 9.29
C ALA A 59 2.72 1.98 10.45
N GLU A 60 2.92 3.28 10.26
CA GLU A 60 3.40 4.21 11.29
C GLU A 60 2.50 4.19 12.53
N GLU A 61 1.19 4.31 12.34
CA GLU A 61 0.25 4.36 13.47
C GLU A 61 0.10 3.01 14.16
N TYR A 62 0.10 1.91 13.39
CA TYR A 62 0.06 0.57 13.96
C TYR A 62 1.31 0.27 14.80
N MET A 63 2.51 0.55 14.28
CA MET A 63 3.77 0.36 15.01
C MET A 63 3.86 1.26 16.25
N ARG A 64 3.25 2.46 16.23
CA ARG A 64 3.19 3.34 17.39
C ARG A 64 2.41 2.73 18.56
N ILE A 65 1.33 2.01 18.29
CA ILE A 65 0.48 1.35 19.32
C ILE A 65 0.88 -0.12 19.56
N HIS A 66 1.68 -0.71 18.67
CA HIS A 66 2.24 -2.06 18.78
C HIS A 66 3.76 -2.01 18.57
N PRO A 67 4.56 -1.61 19.58
CA PRO A 67 5.99 -1.34 19.43
C PRO A 67 6.83 -2.56 19.03
N SER A 68 6.32 -3.77 19.19
CA SER A 68 6.98 -5.00 18.73
C SER A 68 6.76 -5.28 17.25
N ALA A 69 5.77 -4.66 16.61
CA ALA A 69 5.50 -4.87 15.18
C ALA A 69 6.53 -4.14 14.31
N THR A 70 6.94 -4.80 13.23
CA THR A 70 7.77 -4.19 12.18
C THR A 70 7.03 -4.30 10.84
N ILE A 71 6.70 -3.17 10.23
CA ILE A 71 5.95 -3.12 8.96
C ILE A 71 6.72 -2.28 7.95
N GLN A 72 7.04 -2.87 6.81
CA GLN A 72 7.70 -2.18 5.69
C GLN A 72 6.73 -2.00 4.53
N VAL A 73 6.60 -0.76 4.05
CA VAL A 73 5.70 -0.43 2.92
C VAL A 73 6.51 0.08 1.75
N THR A 74 6.36 -0.57 0.60
CA THR A 74 7.05 -0.21 -0.64
C THR A 74 6.08 -0.10 -1.82
N GLY A 75 6.36 0.82 -2.75
CA GLY A 75 5.62 1.02 -3.99
C GLY A 75 6.11 0.15 -5.15
N GLY A 76 6.01 0.68 -6.36
CA GLY A 76 6.46 0.08 -7.62
C GLY A 76 5.31 -0.45 -8.50
N GLY A 77 4.07 -0.12 -8.15
CA GLY A 77 2.86 -0.48 -8.90
C GLY A 77 2.19 -1.78 -8.42
N SER A 78 0.88 -1.88 -8.64
CA SER A 78 0.08 -3.05 -8.26
C SER A 78 0.58 -4.34 -8.89
N GLY A 79 1.04 -4.29 -10.16
CA GLY A 79 1.60 -5.46 -10.84
C GLY A 79 2.88 -5.99 -10.17
N THR A 80 3.75 -5.09 -9.71
CA THR A 80 4.95 -5.46 -8.94
C THR A 80 4.58 -6.10 -7.60
N GLY A 81 3.60 -5.55 -6.88
CA GLY A 81 3.10 -6.12 -5.63
C GLY A 81 2.47 -7.50 -5.82
N ILE A 82 1.64 -7.67 -6.86
CA ILE A 82 1.03 -8.97 -7.20
C ILE A 82 2.11 -9.99 -7.56
N SER A 83 3.11 -9.60 -8.34
CA SER A 83 4.25 -10.47 -8.66
C SER A 83 5.04 -10.85 -7.40
N ALA A 84 5.24 -9.92 -6.46
CA ALA A 84 5.89 -10.20 -5.18
C ALA A 84 5.05 -11.17 -4.32
N LEU A 85 3.72 -11.02 -4.30
CA LEU A 85 2.81 -11.93 -3.61
C LEU A 85 2.90 -13.35 -4.20
N ILE A 86 2.86 -13.48 -5.53
CA ILE A 86 3.02 -14.76 -6.25
C ILE A 86 4.40 -15.37 -5.97
N ASN A 87 5.44 -14.54 -5.90
CA ASN A 87 6.81 -15.02 -5.64
C ASN A 87 7.10 -15.31 -4.17
N GLY A 88 6.18 -14.98 -3.25
CA GLY A 88 6.36 -15.22 -1.83
C GLY A 88 7.29 -14.23 -1.13
N THR A 89 7.54 -13.05 -1.74
CA THR A 89 8.45 -12.01 -1.23
C THR A 89 7.73 -10.82 -0.60
N THR A 90 6.43 -10.93 -0.37
CA THR A 90 5.62 -10.00 0.42
C THR A 90 4.47 -10.75 1.07
N GLU A 91 4.06 -10.34 2.26
CA GLU A 91 2.88 -10.89 2.96
C GLU A 91 1.62 -10.26 2.44
N ILE A 92 1.64 -8.95 2.18
CA ILE A 92 0.49 -8.17 1.71
C ILE A 92 0.85 -7.47 0.40
N CYS A 93 0.04 -7.68 -0.63
CA CYS A 93 0.08 -6.84 -1.81
C CYS A 93 -0.98 -5.74 -1.69
N GLN A 94 -0.57 -4.46 -1.70
CA GLN A 94 -1.50 -3.34 -1.87
C GLN A 94 -1.76 -3.07 -3.35
N ALA A 95 -3.02 -3.00 -3.77
CA ALA A 95 -3.39 -2.86 -5.18
C ALA A 95 -4.54 -1.87 -5.41
N SER A 96 -4.46 -1.12 -6.50
CA SER A 96 -5.48 -0.16 -6.95
C SER A 96 -6.23 -0.65 -8.20
N ARG A 97 -6.23 -1.95 -8.42
CA ARG A 97 -7.02 -2.71 -9.38
C ARG A 97 -7.25 -4.12 -8.88
N THR A 98 -8.20 -4.81 -9.46
CA THR A 98 -8.37 -6.25 -9.24
C THR A 98 -7.22 -7.06 -9.86
N MET A 99 -6.93 -8.22 -9.27
CA MET A 99 -6.06 -9.21 -9.89
C MET A 99 -6.72 -9.79 -11.14
N SER A 100 -5.96 -9.89 -12.22
CA SER A 100 -6.40 -10.56 -13.45
C SER A 100 -6.57 -12.07 -13.26
N ALA A 101 -7.33 -12.70 -14.16
CA ALA A 101 -7.48 -14.16 -14.16
C ALA A 101 -6.13 -14.89 -14.25
N ALA A 102 -5.20 -14.39 -15.08
CA ALA A 102 -3.86 -14.96 -15.24
C ALA A 102 -3.01 -14.84 -13.96
N GLU A 103 -3.16 -13.74 -13.20
CA GLU A 103 -2.46 -13.57 -11.92
C GLU A 103 -3.01 -14.51 -10.84
N LYS A 104 -4.34 -14.67 -10.79
CA LYS A 104 -5.01 -15.63 -9.89
C LYS A 104 -4.63 -17.08 -10.22
N GLU A 105 -4.50 -17.41 -11.50
CA GLU A 105 -4.04 -18.74 -11.95
C GLU A 105 -2.62 -19.03 -11.47
N LYS A 106 -1.68 -18.09 -11.63
CA LYS A 106 -0.31 -18.24 -11.12
C LYS A 106 -0.25 -18.46 -9.60
N LEU A 107 -1.15 -17.84 -8.81
CA LEU A 107 -1.28 -18.12 -7.38
C LEU A 107 -1.81 -19.54 -7.14
N ARG A 108 -2.79 -19.98 -7.93
CA ARG A 108 -3.34 -21.34 -7.84
C ARG A 108 -2.27 -22.39 -8.14
N ASP A 109 -1.50 -22.22 -9.21
CA ASP A 109 -0.45 -23.14 -9.60
C ASP A 109 0.64 -23.27 -8.52
N ARG A 110 0.96 -22.16 -7.85
CA ARG A 110 2.06 -22.15 -6.89
C ARG A 110 1.65 -22.49 -5.46
N TYR A 111 0.43 -22.12 -5.03
CA TYR A 111 0.00 -22.23 -3.64
C TYR A 111 -1.35 -22.90 -3.45
N ALA A 112 -1.95 -23.47 -4.50
CA ALA A 112 -3.29 -24.05 -4.49
C ALA A 112 -4.41 -23.08 -3.98
N THR A 113 -4.22 -21.77 -4.21
CA THR A 113 -5.17 -20.71 -3.82
C THR A 113 -5.21 -19.61 -4.87
N VAL A 114 -6.34 -18.94 -4.99
CA VAL A 114 -6.49 -17.73 -5.83
C VAL A 114 -6.19 -16.43 -5.06
N GLY A 115 -5.76 -16.56 -3.82
CA GLY A 115 -5.55 -15.46 -2.90
C GLY A 115 -6.83 -14.96 -2.24
N VAL A 116 -6.65 -14.10 -1.24
CA VAL A 116 -7.74 -13.41 -0.53
C VAL A 116 -7.72 -11.95 -0.94
N GLU A 117 -8.85 -11.47 -1.43
CA GLU A 117 -9.07 -10.08 -1.81
C GLU A 117 -9.80 -9.35 -0.68
N ILE A 118 -9.21 -8.29 -0.14
CA ILE A 118 -9.76 -7.51 0.96
C ILE A 118 -9.84 -6.05 0.52
N PRO A 119 -11.03 -5.49 0.27
CA PRO A 119 -11.19 -4.05 0.11
C PRO A 119 -10.79 -3.35 1.42
N VAL A 120 -9.95 -2.31 1.33
CA VAL A 120 -9.44 -1.58 2.52
C VAL A 120 -9.77 -0.09 2.50
N ALA A 121 -10.08 0.47 1.34
CA ALA A 121 -10.48 1.86 1.16
C ALA A 121 -11.15 2.03 -0.21
N ARG A 122 -11.67 3.24 -0.48
CA ARG A 122 -12.13 3.68 -1.80
C ARG A 122 -11.30 4.84 -2.30
N ASP A 123 -11.15 4.95 -3.61
CA ASP A 123 -10.43 6.01 -4.31
C ASP A 123 -11.32 6.60 -5.41
N GLY A 124 -11.33 7.92 -5.53
CA GLY A 124 -11.81 8.63 -6.71
C GLY A 124 -10.62 8.89 -7.63
N LEU A 125 -10.40 8.03 -8.62
CA LEU A 125 -9.35 8.27 -9.60
C LEU A 125 -9.60 9.61 -10.31
N SER A 126 -8.75 10.58 -10.04
CA SER A 126 -8.96 11.99 -10.43
C SER A 126 -8.17 12.34 -11.67
N VAL A 127 -8.74 13.24 -12.48
CA VAL A 127 -8.07 13.83 -13.64
C VAL A 127 -7.37 15.11 -13.19
N TYR A 128 -6.07 15.16 -13.39
CA TYR A 128 -5.18 16.24 -12.99
C TYR A 128 -4.88 17.18 -14.15
N VAL A 129 -5.04 18.46 -13.92
CA VAL A 129 -4.53 19.52 -14.80
C VAL A 129 -3.79 20.57 -13.99
N ASN A 130 -2.99 21.38 -14.67
CA ASN A 130 -2.32 22.51 -14.04
C ASN A 130 -3.35 23.44 -13.35
N ALA A 131 -2.99 24.05 -12.23
CA ALA A 131 -3.88 24.94 -11.49
C ALA A 131 -4.40 26.12 -12.35
N SER A 132 -3.65 26.56 -13.34
CA SER A 132 -4.03 27.65 -14.28
C SER A 132 -4.91 27.19 -15.45
N ASN A 133 -5.21 25.90 -15.60
CA ASN A 133 -6.06 25.40 -16.67
C ASN A 133 -7.50 25.93 -16.51
N SER A 134 -8.09 26.47 -17.59
CA SER A 134 -9.44 27.07 -17.56
C SER A 134 -10.56 26.02 -17.52
N LEU A 135 -10.30 24.77 -17.97
CA LEU A 135 -11.31 23.73 -18.04
C LEU A 135 -11.79 23.34 -16.63
N GLY A 136 -13.12 23.25 -16.41
CA GLY A 136 -13.70 22.84 -15.11
C GLY A 136 -14.11 21.38 -15.06
N GLU A 137 -14.44 20.81 -16.22
CA GLU A 137 -14.98 19.45 -16.34
C GLU A 137 -14.56 18.81 -17.66
N ILE A 138 -14.65 17.49 -17.75
CA ILE A 138 -14.26 16.71 -18.92
C ILE A 138 -15.10 15.45 -19.02
N THR A 139 -15.46 15.02 -20.23
CA THR A 139 -16.20 13.76 -20.44
C THR A 139 -15.25 12.55 -20.49
N MET A 140 -15.79 11.36 -20.25
CA MET A 140 -15.06 10.10 -20.41
C MET A 140 -14.55 9.94 -21.86
N ASP A 141 -15.34 10.34 -22.85
CA ASP A 141 -14.93 10.27 -24.26
C ASP A 141 -13.81 11.28 -24.60
N GLN A 142 -13.87 12.50 -24.09
CA GLN A 142 -12.79 13.46 -24.24
C GLN A 142 -11.48 12.95 -23.62
N LEU A 143 -11.54 12.35 -22.44
CA LEU A 143 -10.38 11.70 -21.83
C LEU A 143 -9.81 10.61 -22.74
N LYS A 144 -10.65 9.76 -23.30
CA LYS A 144 -10.22 8.72 -24.24
C LYS A 144 -9.53 9.34 -25.45
N LEU A 145 -10.12 10.39 -26.06
CA LEU A 145 -9.55 11.04 -27.23
C LEU A 145 -8.19 11.67 -26.94
N ILE A 146 -8.01 12.32 -25.78
CA ILE A 146 -6.72 12.91 -25.37
C ILE A 146 -5.68 11.83 -25.18
N PHE A 147 -5.98 10.84 -24.33
CA PHE A 147 -4.99 9.83 -23.93
C PHE A 147 -4.68 8.81 -25.04
N THR A 148 -5.52 8.71 -26.08
CA THR A 148 -5.21 7.97 -27.31
C THR A 148 -4.56 8.84 -28.40
N GLY A 149 -4.43 10.17 -28.16
CA GLY A 149 -3.78 11.13 -29.08
C GLY A 149 -4.61 11.57 -30.26
N LYS A 150 -5.94 11.37 -30.21
CA LYS A 150 -6.89 11.85 -31.23
C LYS A 150 -7.22 13.34 -31.06
N VAL A 151 -7.23 13.81 -29.80
CA VAL A 151 -7.28 15.25 -29.45
C VAL A 151 -5.92 15.62 -28.87
N THR A 152 -5.29 16.65 -29.45
CA THR A 152 -3.91 17.04 -29.12
C THR A 152 -3.74 18.50 -28.75
N ASN A 153 -4.80 19.30 -28.86
CA ASN A 153 -4.79 20.72 -28.55
C ASN A 153 -5.97 21.07 -27.64
N TRP A 154 -5.72 21.87 -26.60
CA TRP A 154 -6.75 22.31 -25.66
C TRP A 154 -7.89 23.11 -26.34
N LYS A 155 -7.65 23.81 -27.45
CA LYS A 155 -8.70 24.54 -28.20
C LYS A 155 -9.82 23.63 -28.70
N GLU A 156 -9.54 22.37 -28.98
CA GLU A 156 -10.53 21.37 -29.39
C GLU A 156 -11.55 21.06 -28.27
N LEU A 157 -11.22 21.48 -27.03
CA LEU A 157 -12.03 21.30 -25.81
C LEU A 157 -12.50 22.65 -25.22
N GLY A 158 -12.41 23.75 -26.02
CA GLY A 158 -12.77 25.10 -25.57
C GLY A 158 -11.73 25.79 -24.68
N GLY A 159 -10.53 25.25 -24.61
CA GLY A 159 -9.38 25.85 -23.93
C GLY A 159 -8.51 26.74 -24.85
N PRO A 160 -7.31 27.12 -24.38
CA PRO A 160 -6.37 27.92 -25.18
C PRO A 160 -5.82 27.14 -26.39
N ASP A 161 -5.33 27.85 -27.40
CA ASP A 161 -4.60 27.22 -28.50
C ASP A 161 -3.21 26.80 -28.06
N ALA A 162 -3.15 25.62 -27.48
CA ALA A 162 -1.94 25.03 -26.91
C ALA A 162 -1.98 23.51 -26.94
N LYS A 163 -0.81 22.92 -27.26
CA LYS A 163 -0.67 21.45 -27.28
C LYS A 163 -0.83 20.83 -25.92
N ILE A 164 -1.61 19.75 -25.85
CA ILE A 164 -1.78 18.95 -24.60
C ILE A 164 -0.52 18.13 -24.37
N VAL A 165 0.02 18.21 -23.14
CA VAL A 165 1.12 17.34 -22.67
C VAL A 165 0.52 16.25 -21.78
N VAL A 166 0.58 15.00 -22.24
CA VAL A 166 -0.06 13.86 -21.58
C VAL A 166 0.92 13.15 -20.68
N TYR A 167 0.57 13.02 -19.39
CA TYR A 167 1.30 12.25 -18.39
C TYR A 167 0.52 10.99 -18.01
N SER A 168 1.17 9.85 -18.14
CA SER A 168 0.63 8.54 -17.81
C SER A 168 1.49 7.87 -16.73
N ARG A 169 1.22 6.63 -16.44
CA ARG A 169 1.96 5.81 -15.51
C ARG A 169 2.64 4.65 -16.23
N GLU A 170 3.61 4.03 -15.57
CA GLU A 170 4.24 2.79 -16.03
C GLU A 170 3.25 1.61 -16.05
N ASN A 171 3.54 0.59 -16.87
CA ASN A 171 2.67 -0.57 -17.09
C ASN A 171 2.45 -1.42 -15.83
N SER A 172 3.36 -1.38 -14.85
CA SER A 172 3.20 -2.03 -13.53
C SER A 172 2.12 -1.37 -12.66
N SER A 173 1.74 -0.12 -12.99
CA SER A 173 0.77 0.66 -12.23
C SER A 173 -0.64 0.08 -12.37
N GLY A 174 -1.28 -0.23 -11.24
CA GLY A 174 -2.71 -0.60 -11.24
C GLY A 174 -3.61 0.54 -11.72
N THR A 175 -3.18 1.79 -11.51
CA THR A 175 -3.90 2.98 -11.99
C THR A 175 -3.82 3.12 -13.51
N TYR A 176 -2.66 2.78 -14.12
CA TYR A 176 -2.52 2.70 -15.57
C TYR A 176 -3.49 1.67 -16.16
N VAL A 177 -3.52 0.47 -15.60
CA VAL A 177 -4.41 -0.61 -16.07
C VAL A 177 -5.88 -0.20 -15.91
N PHE A 178 -6.27 0.28 -14.73
CA PHE A 178 -7.64 0.73 -14.47
C PHE A 178 -8.08 1.83 -15.46
N PHE A 179 -7.24 2.84 -15.70
CA PHE A 179 -7.56 3.91 -16.64
C PHE A 179 -7.65 3.38 -18.08
N LYS A 180 -6.76 2.48 -18.49
CA LYS A 180 -6.81 1.83 -19.81
C LYS A 180 -8.12 1.07 -20.03
N GLU A 181 -8.56 0.29 -19.02
CA GLU A 181 -9.79 -0.50 -19.12
C GLU A 181 -11.05 0.37 -19.10
N HIS A 182 -11.13 1.29 -18.12
CA HIS A 182 -12.36 2.03 -17.83
C HIS A 182 -12.53 3.28 -18.72
N VAL A 183 -11.45 3.98 -19.03
CA VAL A 183 -11.48 5.21 -19.85
C VAL A 183 -11.16 4.93 -21.30
N LEU A 184 -10.03 4.26 -21.57
CA LEU A 184 -9.59 4.03 -22.96
C LEU A 184 -10.33 2.85 -23.61
N LYS A 185 -11.10 2.06 -22.86
CA LYS A 185 -11.78 0.86 -23.37
C LYS A 185 -10.78 -0.09 -24.05
N ASN A 186 -9.64 -0.31 -23.38
CA ASN A 186 -8.50 -1.12 -23.81
C ASN A 186 -7.74 -0.60 -25.04
N ALA A 187 -8.05 0.60 -25.55
CA ALA A 187 -7.21 1.22 -26.57
C ALA A 187 -5.83 1.59 -25.98
N ASP A 188 -4.83 1.67 -26.84
CA ASP A 188 -3.47 2.03 -26.41
C ASP A 188 -3.36 3.52 -26.12
N TYR A 189 -2.52 3.84 -25.14
CA TYR A 189 -2.10 5.23 -24.91
C TYR A 189 -1.33 5.76 -26.11
N THR A 190 -1.46 7.06 -26.35
CA THR A 190 -0.62 7.74 -27.35
C THR A 190 0.86 7.52 -27.04
N VAL A 191 1.67 7.28 -28.07
CA VAL A 191 3.14 7.18 -27.94
C VAL A 191 3.80 8.45 -27.39
N ARG A 192 3.07 9.57 -27.38
CA ARG A 192 3.51 10.85 -26.81
C ARG A 192 3.26 10.95 -25.30
N ALA A 193 2.51 10.02 -24.69
CA ALA A 193 2.28 10.02 -23.26
C ALA A 193 3.59 9.76 -22.50
N GLN A 194 3.92 10.67 -21.59
CA GLN A 194 5.10 10.55 -20.76
C GLN A 194 4.80 9.62 -19.58
N SER A 195 5.52 8.52 -19.50
CA SER A 195 5.38 7.54 -18.41
C SER A 195 6.09 8.04 -17.15
N MET A 196 5.33 8.16 -16.05
CA MET A 196 5.82 8.68 -14.76
C MET A 196 5.93 7.57 -13.71
N PRO A 197 7.06 7.51 -12.99
CA PRO A 197 7.23 6.56 -11.89
C PRO A 197 6.45 7.05 -10.66
N GLY A 198 5.34 6.38 -10.35
CA GLY A 198 4.52 6.71 -9.18
C GLY A 198 3.56 7.91 -9.36
N THR A 199 2.56 7.99 -8.47
CA THR A 199 1.51 9.02 -8.54
C THR A 199 2.05 10.42 -8.24
N ALA A 200 2.98 10.54 -7.28
CA ALA A 200 3.59 11.82 -6.93
C ALA A 200 4.34 12.46 -8.13
N ALA A 201 4.98 11.65 -8.97
CA ALA A 201 5.67 12.15 -10.17
C ALA A 201 4.70 12.74 -11.19
N VAL A 202 3.51 12.14 -11.37
CA VAL A 202 2.45 12.70 -12.22
C VAL A 202 2.00 14.06 -11.70
N VAL A 203 1.72 14.17 -10.40
CA VAL A 203 1.29 15.44 -9.77
C VAL A 203 2.35 16.52 -9.97
N ASN A 204 3.62 16.20 -9.70
CA ASN A 204 4.73 17.16 -9.87
C ASN A 204 4.91 17.59 -11.34
N ALA A 205 4.74 16.69 -12.28
CA ALA A 205 4.84 17.00 -13.71
C ALA A 205 3.69 17.93 -14.15
N VAL A 206 2.44 17.61 -13.78
CA VAL A 206 1.27 18.43 -14.10
C VAL A 206 1.33 19.80 -13.41
N ALA A 207 1.84 19.88 -12.18
CA ALA A 207 1.99 21.16 -11.47
C ALA A 207 2.95 22.12 -12.19
N LYS A 208 3.99 21.60 -12.85
CA LYS A 208 5.01 22.37 -13.56
C LYS A 208 4.65 22.65 -15.02
N GLU A 209 3.84 21.80 -15.63
CA GLU A 209 3.46 21.92 -17.04
C GLU A 209 2.07 22.58 -17.18
N LYS A 210 2.06 23.83 -17.66
CA LYS A 210 0.84 24.63 -17.82
C LYS A 210 -0.26 23.94 -18.63
N PHE A 211 0.13 23.17 -19.63
CA PHE A 211 -0.77 22.47 -20.55
C PHE A 211 -0.80 20.96 -20.33
N GLY A 212 -0.35 20.55 -19.16
CA GLY A 212 -0.31 19.16 -18.73
C GLY A 212 -1.67 18.60 -18.34
N ILE A 213 -1.87 17.32 -18.63
CA ILE A 213 -2.95 16.49 -18.12
C ILE A 213 -2.39 15.16 -17.63
N GLY A 214 -2.91 14.66 -16.52
CA GLY A 214 -2.55 13.38 -15.94
C GLY A 214 -3.69 12.80 -15.10
N TYR A 215 -3.44 11.71 -14.42
CA TYR A 215 -4.43 11.07 -13.56
C TYR A 215 -3.78 10.37 -12.37
N GLY A 216 -4.55 10.22 -11.29
CA GLY A 216 -4.11 9.51 -10.08
C GLY A 216 -5.13 9.61 -8.95
N GLY A 217 -4.83 9.08 -7.77
CA GLY A 217 -5.72 9.14 -6.61
C GLY A 217 -5.94 10.55 -6.10
N ALA A 218 -7.17 10.87 -5.69
CA ALA A 218 -7.55 12.20 -5.18
C ALA A 218 -6.65 12.68 -4.03
N ALA A 219 -6.19 11.78 -3.18
CA ALA A 219 -5.31 12.06 -2.03
C ALA A 219 -3.97 12.73 -2.38
N TYR A 220 -3.52 12.61 -3.62
CA TYR A 220 -2.27 13.22 -4.10
C TYR A 220 -2.42 14.63 -4.65
N ALA A 221 -3.63 15.14 -4.84
CA ALA A 221 -3.93 16.38 -5.54
C ALA A 221 -3.52 17.64 -4.75
N LYS A 222 -2.23 17.89 -4.65
CA LYS A 222 -1.67 19.10 -4.03
C LYS A 222 -1.04 19.99 -5.09
N GLY A 223 -1.44 21.27 -5.12
CA GLY A 223 -0.90 22.25 -6.06
C GLY A 223 -1.33 22.07 -7.53
N ILE A 224 -2.35 21.30 -7.80
CA ILE A 224 -2.94 21.04 -9.11
C ILE A 224 -4.47 21.19 -9.02
N LYS A 225 -5.12 21.23 -10.17
CA LYS A 225 -6.57 21.27 -10.29
C LYS A 225 -7.11 19.90 -10.66
N LEU A 226 -8.21 19.49 -10.02
CA LEU A 226 -9.01 18.33 -10.37
C LEU A 226 -10.14 18.75 -11.30
N LEU A 227 -10.32 18.03 -12.41
CA LEU A 227 -11.49 18.19 -13.26
C LEU A 227 -12.64 17.35 -12.72
N LYS A 228 -13.86 17.89 -12.77
CA LYS A 228 -15.07 17.08 -12.65
C LYS A 228 -15.18 16.16 -13.86
N VAL A 229 -15.63 14.95 -13.65
CA VAL A 229 -15.78 13.96 -14.74
C VAL A 229 -17.25 13.79 -15.06
N LYS A 230 -17.56 13.94 -16.35
CA LYS A 230 -18.88 13.67 -16.93
C LYS A 230 -18.89 12.29 -17.53
N LYS A 231 -19.96 11.55 -17.34
CA LYS A 231 -20.15 10.24 -17.98
C LYS A 231 -20.24 10.36 -19.50
N ASP A 232 -20.96 11.37 -19.96
CA ASP A 232 -21.18 11.75 -21.37
C ASP A 232 -21.40 13.26 -21.50
N SER A 233 -21.73 13.76 -22.71
CA SER A 233 -21.97 15.18 -22.97
C SER A 233 -23.13 15.76 -22.16
N ASP A 234 -24.16 14.98 -21.89
CA ASP A 234 -25.44 15.42 -21.34
C ASP A 234 -25.49 15.31 -19.80
N SER A 235 -24.55 14.55 -19.23
CA SER A 235 -24.42 14.36 -17.78
C SER A 235 -23.81 15.58 -17.10
N ALA A 236 -24.15 15.81 -15.84
CA ALA A 236 -23.46 16.77 -14.99
C ALA A 236 -22.03 16.29 -14.66
N GLY A 237 -21.10 17.23 -14.55
CA GLY A 237 -19.74 16.96 -14.08
C GLY A 237 -19.73 16.63 -12.58
N ILE A 238 -19.22 15.47 -12.23
CA ILE A 238 -19.17 14.96 -10.85
C ILE A 238 -17.75 15.10 -10.29
N ALA A 239 -17.60 15.64 -9.09
CA ALA A 239 -16.33 15.74 -8.40
C ALA A 239 -15.97 14.43 -7.72
N PRO A 240 -14.66 14.11 -7.57
CA PRO A 240 -14.20 12.94 -6.82
C PRO A 240 -14.24 13.20 -5.30
N ASP A 241 -15.40 13.58 -4.76
CA ASP A 241 -15.61 13.78 -3.32
C ASP A 241 -16.16 12.51 -2.64
N GLU A 242 -16.26 12.56 -1.31
CA GLU A 242 -16.63 11.41 -0.50
C GLU A 242 -18.01 10.87 -0.86
N ALA A 243 -19.01 11.76 -1.02
CA ALA A 243 -20.40 11.36 -1.29
C ALA A 243 -20.47 10.57 -2.61
N HIS A 244 -19.93 11.16 -3.69
CA HIS A 244 -20.00 10.57 -5.02
C HIS A 244 -19.09 9.36 -5.24
N VAL A 245 -17.98 9.25 -4.48
CA VAL A 245 -17.13 8.05 -4.54
C VAL A 245 -17.75 6.90 -3.75
N ARG A 246 -18.41 7.19 -2.63
CA ARG A 246 -19.05 6.16 -1.80
C ARG A 246 -20.29 5.58 -2.42
N ASP A 247 -21.16 6.40 -3.01
CA ASP A 247 -22.37 5.95 -3.69
C ASP A 247 -22.12 5.42 -5.12
N GLY A 248 -20.88 5.58 -5.63
CA GLY A 248 -20.47 5.11 -6.95
C GLY A 248 -20.94 5.99 -8.12
N SER A 249 -21.51 7.18 -7.86
CA SER A 249 -21.93 8.11 -8.92
C SER A 249 -20.76 8.78 -9.62
N TYR A 250 -19.59 8.92 -8.96
CA TYR A 250 -18.37 9.38 -9.62
C TYR A 250 -17.86 8.31 -10.61
N PRO A 251 -17.72 8.62 -11.91
CA PRO A 251 -17.47 7.61 -12.95
C PRO A 251 -16.16 6.82 -12.80
N LEU A 252 -15.19 7.37 -12.08
CA LEU A 252 -13.86 6.76 -11.85
C LEU A 252 -13.65 6.34 -10.39
N SER A 253 -14.74 6.01 -9.69
CA SER A 253 -14.68 5.40 -8.36
C SER A 253 -14.14 3.97 -8.44
N ARG A 254 -13.29 3.61 -7.48
CA ARG A 254 -12.75 2.25 -7.37
C ARG A 254 -12.42 1.86 -5.95
N PRO A 255 -12.49 0.57 -5.60
CA PRO A 255 -11.92 0.06 -4.35
C PRO A 255 -10.38 0.01 -4.44
N LEU A 256 -9.75 0.10 -3.26
CA LEU A 256 -8.35 -0.19 -3.02
C LEU A 256 -8.28 -1.48 -2.21
N PHE A 257 -7.32 -2.35 -2.54
CA PHE A 257 -7.28 -3.71 -2.01
C PHE A 257 -5.97 -4.04 -1.30
N PHE A 258 -6.09 -4.90 -0.29
CA PHE A 258 -5.03 -5.80 0.11
C PHE A 258 -5.29 -7.18 -0.50
N TYR A 259 -4.25 -7.77 -1.07
CA TYR A 259 -4.24 -9.18 -1.48
C TYR A 259 -3.25 -9.96 -0.63
N LEU A 260 -3.69 -11.11 -0.16
CA LEU A 260 -2.89 -12.07 0.59
C LEU A 260 -2.98 -13.45 -0.06
N ARG A 261 -1.98 -14.30 0.15
CA ARG A 261 -2.01 -15.68 -0.37
C ARG A 261 -3.12 -16.50 0.27
N ASN A 262 -3.27 -16.37 1.59
CA ASN A 262 -4.25 -17.11 2.40
C ASN A 262 -5.00 -16.17 3.33
N LYS A 263 -6.03 -16.68 4.02
CA LYS A 263 -6.72 -15.95 5.08
C LYS A 263 -5.68 -15.43 6.10
N PRO A 264 -5.66 -14.13 6.40
CA PRO A 264 -4.68 -13.56 7.29
C PRO A 264 -4.86 -14.08 8.72
N THR A 265 -3.73 -14.45 9.35
CA THR A 265 -3.64 -14.94 10.74
C THR A 265 -2.42 -14.34 11.42
N GLY A 266 -2.29 -14.49 12.74
CA GLY A 266 -1.17 -13.96 13.51
C GLY A 266 -1.03 -12.44 13.35
N ASP A 267 0.21 -11.93 13.27
CA ASP A 267 0.50 -10.50 13.19
C ASP A 267 -0.07 -9.84 11.94
N VAL A 268 -0.02 -10.55 10.79
CA VAL A 268 -0.63 -10.08 9.54
C VAL A 268 -2.15 -9.95 9.70
N GLY A 269 -2.79 -10.93 10.35
CA GLY A 269 -4.24 -10.90 10.64
C GLY A 269 -4.60 -9.71 11.52
N ALA A 270 -3.86 -9.50 12.61
CA ALA A 270 -4.08 -8.41 13.54
C ALA A 270 -3.92 -7.03 12.85
N PHE A 271 -2.90 -6.87 12.00
CA PHE A 271 -2.72 -5.64 11.24
C PHE A 271 -3.87 -5.39 10.25
N VAL A 272 -4.29 -6.40 9.49
CA VAL A 272 -5.41 -6.27 8.55
C VAL A 272 -6.72 -5.95 9.28
N GLU A 273 -7.02 -6.61 10.39
CA GLU A 273 -8.20 -6.32 11.21
C GLU A 273 -8.17 -4.89 11.75
N TRP A 274 -7.00 -4.43 12.21
CA TRP A 274 -6.85 -3.05 12.67
C TRP A 274 -7.04 -2.02 11.53
N VAL A 275 -6.52 -2.28 10.32
CA VAL A 275 -6.75 -1.44 9.13
C VAL A 275 -8.23 -1.30 8.84
N LEU A 276 -9.01 -2.37 9.01
CA LEU A 276 -10.46 -2.40 8.79
C LEU A 276 -11.27 -1.82 9.97
N SER A 277 -10.65 -1.60 11.13
CA SER A 277 -11.29 -1.02 12.31
C SER A 277 -11.60 0.48 12.10
N ALA A 278 -12.41 1.05 13.02
CA ALA A 278 -12.69 2.48 13.02
C ALA A 278 -11.42 3.35 13.08
N GLN A 279 -10.38 2.89 13.81
CA GLN A 279 -9.08 3.60 13.91
C GLN A 279 -8.35 3.59 12.57
N GLY A 280 -8.22 2.43 11.93
CA GLY A 280 -7.60 2.29 10.61
C GLY A 280 -8.36 3.06 9.52
N GLN A 281 -9.69 3.05 9.56
CA GLN A 281 -10.53 3.78 8.61
C GLN A 281 -10.51 5.31 8.82
N ALA A 282 -10.31 5.79 10.06
CA ALA A 282 -10.09 7.22 10.31
C ALA A 282 -8.80 7.74 9.63
N ILE A 283 -7.78 6.89 9.47
CA ILE A 283 -6.55 7.24 8.73
C ILE A 283 -6.83 7.39 7.24
N VAL A 284 -7.73 6.58 6.67
CA VAL A 284 -8.14 6.68 5.27
C VAL A 284 -8.61 8.11 4.96
N THR A 285 -9.52 8.64 5.79
CA THR A 285 -10.04 10.00 5.65
C THR A 285 -8.95 11.07 5.84
N LYS A 286 -8.07 10.91 6.86
CA LYS A 286 -6.97 11.85 7.11
C LYS A 286 -5.98 11.95 5.96
N VAL A 287 -5.77 10.86 5.23
CA VAL A 287 -4.87 10.82 4.07
C VAL A 287 -5.55 11.43 2.83
N GLY A 288 -6.89 11.47 2.78
CA GLY A 288 -7.66 11.99 1.65
C GLY A 288 -8.21 10.91 0.72
N TYR A 289 -8.29 9.68 1.20
CA TYR A 289 -9.09 8.61 0.60
C TYR A 289 -10.44 8.48 1.31
N TYR A 290 -11.26 7.56 0.84
CA TYR A 290 -12.62 7.41 1.32
C TYR A 290 -12.77 6.06 2.05
N PRO A 291 -13.32 6.08 3.29
CA PRO A 291 -13.49 4.86 4.06
C PRO A 291 -14.53 3.92 3.43
N LEU A 292 -14.50 2.67 3.86
CA LEU A 292 -15.43 1.64 3.37
C LEU A 292 -16.88 1.87 3.82
N LYS A 293 -17.06 2.44 5.02
CA LYS A 293 -18.35 2.70 5.67
C LYS A 293 -18.48 4.16 6.06
#